data_f4993f2fdf0d5b89899c8e9247c1b122
#
_entry.id   f4993f2fdf0d5b89899c8e9247c1b122
#
_cell.length_a   1.000
_cell.length_b   1.000
_cell.length_c   1.000
_cell.angle_alpha   90.00
_cell.angle_beta   90.00
_cell.angle_gamma   90.00
#
_symmetry.space_group_name_H-M   'P 1'
#
loop_
_entity.id
_entity.type
_entity.pdbx_description
1 polymer ?
#
loop_
_entity_poly.entity_id
_entity_poly.type
_entity_poly.pdbx_seq_one_letter_code
_entity_poly.pdbx_strand_id
1 'polypeptide(L)'
;MTTTITPDSRWTRRRDEKQRRLGLVKKYSDGAVLPSEKIVEALEALILPGDRVVLEGNNQKQADFLSRSLAKADPAKLHDLHMIMPSVGRSEHLDLFEKGIARKLDFSFAGTQSLRISQLLEDGLLEIGAIHTYIELYARLV
;
A
#
# COMPACT_ATOMS: atom_id res chain seq x y z
N MET A 1 8.47 37.75 25.32
CA MET A 1 7.38 36.78 25.14
C MET A 1 7.94 35.59 24.39
N THR A 2 8.15 34.45 25.03
CA THR A 2 8.73 33.27 24.43
C THR A 2 7.58 32.49 23.76
N THR A 3 7.52 32.53 22.46
CA THR A 3 6.53 31.73 21.68
C THR A 3 6.88 30.27 21.84
N THR A 4 6.15 29.52 22.63
CA THR A 4 6.25 28.08 22.76
C THR A 4 5.68 27.48 21.46
N ILE A 5 6.54 27.02 20.57
CA ILE A 5 6.12 26.28 19.40
C ILE A 5 5.61 24.91 19.89
N THR A 6 4.31 24.75 19.94
CA THR A 6 3.69 23.45 20.18
C THR A 6 4.01 22.55 18.99
N PRO A 7 4.64 21.36 19.17
CA PRO A 7 4.86 20.43 18.06
C PRO A 7 3.53 20.16 17.38
N ASP A 8 3.51 20.12 16.03
CA ASP A 8 2.29 19.84 15.28
C ASP A 8 1.70 18.51 15.77
N SER A 9 0.58 18.59 16.48
CA SER A 9 -0.09 17.45 17.10
C SER A 9 -0.48 16.36 16.10
N ARG A 10 -0.61 16.73 14.80
CA ARG A 10 -0.89 15.79 13.71
C ARG A 10 0.30 14.90 13.39
N TRP A 11 1.52 15.45 13.33
CA TRP A 11 2.75 14.67 13.11
C TRP A 11 3.04 13.74 14.29
N THR A 12 2.86 14.20 15.50
CA THR A 12 3.02 13.40 16.71
C THR A 12 2.05 12.22 16.69
N ARG A 13 0.76 12.44 16.41
CA ARG A 13 -0.25 11.38 16.33
C ARG A 13 0.07 10.35 15.27
N ARG A 14 0.51 10.78 14.07
CA ARG A 14 0.91 9.86 12.98
C ARG A 14 2.10 8.99 13.38
N ARG A 15 3.09 9.59 14.05
CA ARG A 15 4.25 8.86 14.54
C ARG A 15 3.87 7.83 15.60
N ASP A 16 3.05 8.22 16.55
CA ASP A 16 2.62 7.36 17.64
C ASP A 16 1.76 6.20 17.12
N GLU A 17 0.86 6.46 16.19
CA GLU A 17 0.08 5.43 15.50
C GLU A 17 0.98 4.46 14.73
N LYS A 18 1.98 4.96 14.00
CA LYS A 18 2.97 4.12 13.32
C LYS A 18 3.72 3.23 14.32
N GLN A 19 4.18 3.79 15.43
CA GLN A 19 4.87 3.02 16.48
C GLN A 19 3.96 1.95 17.10
N ARG A 20 2.71 2.29 17.35
CA ARG A 20 1.70 1.34 17.83
C ARG A 20 1.53 0.16 16.87
N ARG A 21 1.34 0.43 15.58
CA ARG A 21 1.20 -0.60 14.55
C ARG A 21 2.44 -1.47 14.41
N LEU A 22 3.63 -0.87 14.40
CA LEU A 22 4.89 -1.61 14.39
C LEU A 22 5.03 -2.50 15.63
N GLY A 23 4.53 -2.06 16.78
CA GLY A 23 4.46 -2.87 17.99
C GLY A 23 3.62 -4.15 17.82
N LEU A 24 2.52 -4.09 17.07
CA LEU A 24 1.67 -5.25 16.78
C LEU A 24 2.38 -6.30 15.91
N VAL A 25 3.30 -5.87 15.05
CA VAL A 25 4.04 -6.76 14.14
C VAL A 25 5.17 -7.49 14.85
N LYS A 26 5.69 -6.96 15.95
CA LYS A 26 6.83 -7.56 16.70
C LYS A 26 6.61 -9.02 17.07
N LYS A 27 5.40 -9.43 17.35
CA LYS A 27 5.07 -10.83 17.72
C LYS A 27 5.27 -11.82 16.57
N TYR A 28 5.38 -11.34 15.34
CA TYR A 28 5.61 -12.16 14.14
C TYR A 28 7.08 -12.18 13.71
N SER A 29 7.92 -11.32 14.30
CA SER A 29 9.33 -11.17 13.94
C SER A 29 10.25 -11.82 14.97
N ASP A 30 11.40 -12.30 14.49
CA ASP A 30 12.54 -12.70 15.31
C ASP A 30 13.60 -11.60 15.24
N GLY A 31 13.65 -10.77 16.28
CA GLY A 31 14.45 -9.55 16.26
C GLY A 31 14.06 -8.59 15.13
N ALA A 32 14.97 -8.33 14.22
CA ALA A 32 14.75 -7.46 13.04
C ALA A 32 14.28 -8.24 11.79
N VAL A 33 14.16 -9.56 11.87
CA VAL A 33 13.78 -10.41 10.73
C VAL A 33 12.33 -10.84 10.85
N LEU A 34 11.57 -10.64 9.78
CA LEU A 34 10.21 -11.17 9.64
C LEU A 34 10.26 -12.41 8.74
N PRO A 35 9.98 -13.62 9.28
CA PRO A 35 9.92 -14.84 8.49
C PRO A 35 8.86 -14.73 7.36
N SER A 36 9.18 -15.25 6.18
CA SER A 36 8.31 -15.13 5.00
C SER A 36 6.94 -15.77 5.18
N GLU A 37 6.85 -16.84 5.97
CA GLU A 37 5.60 -17.53 6.32
C GLU A 37 4.68 -16.71 7.24
N LYS A 38 5.20 -15.68 7.89
CA LYS A 38 4.44 -14.76 8.76
C LYS A 38 4.08 -13.43 8.11
N ILE A 39 4.41 -13.27 6.83
CA ILE A 39 4.24 -11.99 6.15
C ILE A 39 2.76 -11.56 6.07
N VAL A 40 1.84 -12.49 5.82
CA VAL A 40 0.41 -12.17 5.66
C VAL A 40 -0.17 -11.66 6.97
N GLU A 41 0.04 -12.39 8.07
CA GLU A 41 -0.43 -11.99 9.39
C GLU A 41 0.21 -10.67 9.85
N ALA A 42 1.48 -10.45 9.49
CA ALA A 42 2.16 -9.19 9.78
C ALA A 42 1.57 -8.01 8.99
N LEU A 43 1.24 -8.20 7.71
CA LEU A 43 0.58 -7.18 6.88
C LEU A 43 -0.82 -6.87 7.40
N GLU A 44 -1.62 -7.88 7.76
CA GLU A 44 -2.94 -7.68 8.37
C GLU A 44 -2.88 -6.96 9.73
N ALA A 45 -1.78 -7.11 10.49
CA ALA A 45 -1.60 -6.40 11.74
C ALA A 45 -1.08 -4.96 11.56
N LEU A 46 -0.35 -4.69 10.47
CA LEU A 46 0.27 -3.40 10.18
C LEU A 46 -0.66 -2.43 9.47
N ILE A 47 -1.40 -2.94 8.49
CA ILE A 47 -2.22 -2.15 7.57
C ILE A 47 -3.68 -2.20 8.03
N LEU A 48 -4.38 -1.09 7.92
CA LEU A 48 -5.80 -0.99 8.24
C LEU A 48 -6.63 -0.76 6.97
N PRO A 49 -7.91 -1.14 6.97
CA PRO A 49 -8.83 -0.80 5.88
C PRO A 49 -8.78 0.69 5.54
N GLY A 50 -8.74 1.01 4.24
CA GLY A 50 -8.67 2.38 3.75
C GLY A 50 -7.30 3.05 3.83
N ASP A 51 -6.27 2.35 4.30
CA ASP A 51 -4.91 2.90 4.32
C ASP A 51 -4.37 3.18 2.90
N ARG A 52 -3.48 4.18 2.82
CA ARG A 52 -2.68 4.42 1.63
C ARG A 52 -1.41 3.59 1.72
N VAL A 53 -1.21 2.72 0.74
CA VAL A 53 -0.07 1.79 0.69
C VAL A 53 0.76 2.06 -0.55
N VAL A 54 2.04 2.32 -0.34
CA VAL A 54 3.01 2.47 -1.42
C VAL A 54 3.66 1.13 -1.70
N LEU A 55 3.62 0.69 -2.94
CA LEU A 55 4.25 -0.54 -3.39
C LEU A 55 5.16 -0.23 -4.58
N GLU A 56 6.44 -0.52 -4.44
CA GLU A 56 7.42 -0.32 -5.53
C GLU A 56 7.07 -1.24 -6.72
N GLY A 57 6.88 -0.65 -7.89
CA GLY A 57 6.42 -1.37 -9.07
C GLY A 57 7.22 -1.08 -10.34
N ASN A 58 8.43 -0.50 -10.24
CA ASN A 58 9.22 -0.25 -11.44
C ASN A 58 9.86 -1.53 -12.02
N ASN A 59 10.35 -1.45 -13.25
CA ASN A 59 10.91 -2.60 -13.98
C ASN A 59 12.17 -3.22 -13.33
N GLN A 60 12.82 -2.53 -12.42
CA GLN A 60 14.06 -2.97 -11.78
C GLN A 60 13.85 -3.40 -10.32
N LYS A 61 12.83 -2.87 -9.66
CA LYS A 61 12.54 -3.11 -8.24
C LYS A 61 11.07 -3.52 -8.11
N GLN A 62 10.80 -4.77 -8.40
CA GLN A 62 9.43 -5.27 -8.41
C GLN A 62 9.10 -5.94 -7.08
N ALA A 63 8.10 -5.43 -6.40
CA ALA A 63 7.61 -5.98 -5.15
C ALA A 63 6.54 -7.08 -5.38
N ASP A 64 6.83 -8.04 -6.25
CA ASP A 64 5.94 -9.15 -6.59
C ASP A 64 5.62 -10.04 -5.36
N PHE A 65 6.62 -10.32 -4.52
CA PHE A 65 6.43 -11.07 -3.28
C PHE A 65 5.47 -10.36 -2.33
N LEU A 66 5.64 -9.04 -2.13
CA LEU A 66 4.75 -8.27 -1.26
C LEU A 66 3.35 -8.15 -1.84
N SER A 67 3.21 -7.98 -3.16
CA SER A 67 1.91 -7.96 -3.84
C SER A 67 1.17 -9.28 -3.66
N ARG A 68 1.83 -10.41 -3.94
CA ARG A 68 1.26 -11.75 -3.75
C ARG A 68 0.91 -12.04 -2.30
N SER A 69 1.71 -11.54 -1.37
CA SER A 69 1.46 -11.74 0.06
C SER A 69 0.27 -10.90 0.52
N LEU A 70 0.21 -9.64 0.11
CA LEU A 70 -0.91 -8.76 0.43
C LEU A 70 -2.23 -9.28 -0.17
N ALA A 71 -2.19 -9.83 -1.39
CA ALA A 71 -3.35 -10.45 -2.05
C ALA A 71 -3.85 -11.75 -1.38
N LYS A 72 -3.14 -12.27 -0.39
CA LYS A 72 -3.56 -13.41 0.44
C LYS A 72 -4.21 -12.99 1.76
N ALA A 73 -4.20 -11.68 2.07
CA ALA A 73 -4.87 -11.19 3.25
C ALA A 73 -6.38 -11.46 3.20
N ASP A 74 -6.99 -11.58 4.35
CA ASP A 74 -8.43 -11.75 4.48
C ASP A 74 -9.15 -10.43 4.13
N PRO A 75 -9.99 -10.38 3.08
CA PRO A 75 -10.69 -9.16 2.71
C PRO A 75 -11.69 -8.67 3.77
N ALA A 76 -12.11 -9.53 4.70
CA ALA A 76 -12.90 -9.11 5.85
C ALA A 76 -12.09 -8.27 6.86
N LYS A 77 -10.77 -8.43 6.87
CA LYS A 77 -9.85 -7.68 7.76
C LYS A 77 -9.18 -6.51 7.05
N LEU A 78 -8.87 -6.69 5.76
CA LEU A 78 -8.09 -5.73 5.00
C LEU A 78 -8.73 -5.50 3.64
N HIS A 79 -9.27 -4.31 3.44
CA HIS A 79 -9.99 -3.92 2.22
C HIS A 79 -9.90 -2.41 1.99
N ASP A 80 -10.39 -1.96 0.83
CA ASP A 80 -10.46 -0.55 0.42
C ASP A 80 -9.11 0.18 0.42
N LEU A 81 -8.00 -0.55 0.24
CA LEU A 81 -6.69 0.09 0.21
C LEU A 81 -6.57 1.04 -0.99
N HIS A 82 -5.93 2.19 -0.75
CA HIS A 82 -5.52 3.12 -1.78
C HIS A 82 -4.06 2.84 -2.14
N MET A 83 -3.84 2.13 -3.25
CA MET A 83 -2.51 1.76 -3.70
C MET A 83 -1.84 2.92 -4.44
N ILE A 84 -0.57 3.17 -4.14
CA ILE A 84 0.29 4.11 -4.86
C ILE A 84 1.44 3.31 -5.45
N MET A 85 1.47 3.18 -6.77
CA MET A 85 2.44 2.36 -7.50
C MET A 85 3.11 3.20 -8.58
N PRO A 86 4.44 3.38 -8.57
CA PRO A 86 5.13 4.11 -9.64
C PRO A 86 4.90 3.49 -11.02
N SER A 87 4.80 2.16 -11.07
CA SER A 87 4.46 1.41 -12.28
C SER A 87 3.66 0.17 -11.93
N VAL A 88 2.65 -0.13 -12.73
CA VAL A 88 1.88 -1.38 -12.65
C VAL A 88 2.48 -2.35 -13.66
N GLY A 89 3.68 -2.83 -13.37
CA GLY A 89 4.47 -3.67 -14.29
C GLY A 89 4.18 -5.17 -14.20
N ARG A 90 3.46 -5.63 -13.18
CA ARG A 90 3.19 -7.05 -12.90
C ARG A 90 1.71 -7.33 -12.76
N SER A 91 1.32 -8.55 -13.13
CA SER A 91 -0.05 -9.03 -12.92
C SER A 91 -0.44 -9.05 -11.44
N GLU A 92 0.48 -9.44 -10.58
CA GLU A 92 0.28 -9.52 -9.13
C GLU A 92 -0.13 -8.18 -8.48
N HIS A 93 0.24 -7.06 -9.11
CA HIS A 93 -0.19 -5.73 -8.64
C HIS A 93 -1.71 -5.54 -8.76
N LEU A 94 -2.32 -6.15 -9.78
CA LEU A 94 -3.76 -6.02 -10.02
C LEU A 94 -4.59 -7.09 -9.30
N ASP A 95 -3.98 -8.21 -8.87
CA ASP A 95 -4.67 -9.23 -8.09
C ASP A 95 -5.26 -8.66 -6.78
N LEU A 96 -4.67 -7.58 -6.25
CA LEU A 96 -5.15 -6.89 -5.06
C LEU A 96 -6.58 -6.34 -5.24
N PHE A 97 -6.90 -5.87 -6.45
CA PHE A 97 -8.22 -5.30 -6.77
C PHE A 97 -9.25 -6.41 -7.00
N GLU A 98 -8.89 -7.45 -7.73
CA GLU A 98 -9.76 -8.60 -7.97
C GLU A 98 -10.16 -9.32 -6.68
N LYS A 99 -9.27 -9.30 -5.69
CA LYS A 99 -9.50 -9.93 -4.38
C LYS A 99 -10.17 -9.01 -3.35
N GLY A 100 -10.50 -7.79 -3.74
CA GLY A 100 -11.17 -6.83 -2.85
C GLY A 100 -10.28 -6.25 -1.75
N ILE A 101 -8.95 -6.44 -1.83
CA ILE A 101 -7.99 -5.88 -0.87
C ILE A 101 -7.76 -4.38 -1.17
N ALA A 102 -7.63 -4.03 -2.44
CA ALA A 102 -7.46 -2.65 -2.87
C ALA A 102 -8.67 -2.18 -3.66
N ARG A 103 -8.92 -0.88 -3.60
CA ARG A 103 -10.03 -0.21 -4.30
C ARG A 103 -9.54 0.87 -5.23
N LYS A 104 -8.56 1.66 -4.82
CA LYS A 104 -8.11 2.85 -5.51
C LYS A 104 -6.64 2.77 -5.89
N LEU A 105 -6.29 3.30 -7.07
CA LEU A 105 -4.94 3.26 -7.63
C LEU A 105 -4.48 4.65 -8.07
N ASP A 106 -3.32 5.07 -7.55
CA ASP A 106 -2.50 6.16 -8.11
C ASP A 106 -1.27 5.53 -8.78
N PHE A 107 -1.00 5.89 -10.03
CA PHE A 107 0.14 5.33 -10.77
C PHE A 107 0.68 6.29 -11.82
N SER A 108 1.86 5.98 -12.37
CA SER A 108 2.45 6.75 -13.48
C SER A 108 2.39 6.00 -14.80
N PHE A 109 2.59 4.69 -14.76
CA PHE A 109 2.69 3.88 -15.96
C PHE A 109 2.13 2.47 -15.73
N ALA A 110 1.33 1.98 -16.69
CA ALA A 110 0.70 0.66 -16.63
C ALA A 110 1.29 -0.37 -17.59
N GLY A 111 1.88 0.07 -18.69
CA GLY A 111 2.52 -0.81 -19.67
C GLY A 111 1.58 -1.90 -20.20
N THR A 112 2.03 -3.15 -20.10
CA THR A 112 1.29 -4.35 -20.54
C THR A 112 0.02 -4.62 -19.74
N GLN A 113 -0.14 -4.00 -18.56
CA GLN A 113 -1.30 -4.19 -17.70
C GLN A 113 -2.47 -3.22 -18.00
N SER A 114 -2.32 -2.33 -18.98
CA SER A 114 -3.33 -1.30 -19.30
C SER A 114 -4.70 -1.90 -19.62
N LEU A 115 -4.75 -3.00 -20.39
CA LEU A 115 -6.00 -3.66 -20.72
C LEU A 115 -6.72 -4.21 -19.49
N ARG A 116 -5.98 -4.86 -18.60
CA ARG A 116 -6.54 -5.40 -17.35
C ARG A 116 -7.03 -4.29 -16.42
N ILE A 117 -6.32 -3.15 -16.37
CA ILE A 117 -6.80 -1.97 -15.63
C ILE A 117 -8.14 -1.50 -16.19
N SER A 118 -8.28 -1.40 -17.53
CA SER A 118 -9.56 -0.99 -18.14
C SER A 118 -10.68 -1.96 -17.78
N GLN A 119 -10.45 -3.26 -17.83
CA GLN A 119 -11.43 -4.28 -17.43
C GLN A 119 -11.86 -4.12 -15.96
N LEU A 120 -10.90 -3.95 -15.05
CA LEU A 120 -11.19 -3.76 -13.63
C LEU A 120 -11.97 -2.46 -13.34
N LEU A 121 -11.75 -1.42 -14.15
CA LEU A 121 -12.54 -0.18 -14.08
C LEU A 121 -13.98 -0.41 -14.54
N GLU A 122 -14.18 -1.09 -15.68
CA GLU A 122 -15.50 -1.44 -16.22
C GLU A 122 -16.29 -2.32 -15.24
N ASP A 123 -15.63 -3.26 -14.59
CA ASP A 123 -16.22 -4.15 -13.58
C ASP A 123 -16.47 -3.46 -12.23
N GLY A 124 -16.03 -2.20 -12.08
CA GLY A 124 -16.16 -1.46 -10.83
C GLY A 124 -15.30 -1.96 -9.69
N LEU A 125 -14.27 -2.78 -9.97
CA LEU A 125 -13.34 -3.33 -8.98
C LEU A 125 -12.18 -2.40 -8.67
N LEU A 126 -11.89 -1.44 -9.57
CA LEU A 126 -10.80 -0.49 -9.43
C LEU A 126 -11.31 0.93 -9.69
N GLU A 127 -10.84 1.88 -8.90
CA GLU A 127 -11.00 3.31 -9.11
C GLU A 127 -9.64 3.95 -9.39
N ILE A 128 -9.54 4.79 -10.44
CA ILE A 128 -8.35 5.61 -10.62
C ILE A 128 -8.43 6.81 -9.68
N GLY A 129 -7.45 6.91 -8.79
CA GLY A 129 -7.26 8.07 -7.94
C GLY A 129 -6.62 9.20 -8.72
N ALA A 130 -5.44 8.93 -9.28
CA ALA A 130 -4.74 9.86 -10.15
C ALA A 130 -3.71 9.15 -11.04
N ILE A 131 -3.44 9.73 -12.19
CA ILE A 131 -2.31 9.38 -13.04
C ILE A 131 -1.31 10.53 -12.94
N HIS A 132 -0.09 10.22 -12.52
CA HIS A 132 0.97 11.20 -12.25
C HIS A 132 2.18 10.96 -13.14
N THR A 133 2.99 12.00 -13.32
CA THR A 133 4.38 11.76 -13.70
C THR A 133 5.12 11.03 -12.57
N TYR A 134 6.21 10.35 -12.90
CA TYR A 134 7.02 9.62 -11.91
C TYR A 134 7.47 10.53 -10.75
N ILE A 135 7.83 11.77 -11.05
CA ILE A 135 8.27 12.76 -10.04
C ILE A 135 7.10 13.22 -9.17
N GLU A 136 5.96 13.52 -9.76
CA GLU A 136 4.76 13.98 -9.02
C GLU A 136 4.23 12.92 -8.07
N LEU A 137 4.38 11.63 -8.41
CA LEU A 137 3.97 10.54 -7.54
C LEU A 137 4.68 10.63 -6.18
N TYR A 138 5.98 10.95 -6.17
CA TYR A 138 6.74 11.08 -4.92
C TYR A 138 6.26 12.24 -4.05
N ALA A 139 5.76 13.32 -4.62
CA ALA A 139 5.17 14.43 -3.87
C ALA A 139 3.91 14.01 -3.08
N ARG A 140 3.28 12.90 -3.47
CA ARG A 140 2.13 12.32 -2.76
C ARG A 140 2.51 11.49 -1.52
N LEU A 141 3.78 11.18 -1.34
CA LEU A 141 4.28 10.34 -0.25
C LEU A 141 4.63 11.13 1.01
N VAL A 142 4.66 12.46 0.91
CA VAL A 142 5.04 13.38 1.99
C VAL A 142 3.85 13.93 2.75
#